data_7f1c80809e987190e2042c72bf94e143
#
_entry.id   7f1c80809e987190e2042c72bf94e143
#
_cell.length_a   1.000
_cell.length_b   1.000
_cell.length_c   1.000
_cell.angle_alpha   90.00
_cell.angle_beta   90.00
_cell.angle_gamma   90.00
#
_symmetry.space_group_name_H-M   'P 1'
#
loop_
_entity.id
_entity.type
_entity.pdbx_description
1 polymer ?
#
loop_
_entity_poly.entity_id
_entity_poly.type
_entity_poly.pdbx_seq_one_letter_code
_entity_poly.pdbx_strand_id
1 'polypeptide(L)'
;MQRRQLLQLVAGSAGLLALPKLGWTRQTWAGNPFSMGIASGSPTSDSLVLWTRLSPDLIEAAGLTHQSTPVVWQLAHDEKFSRLAAKGIVQAEPALAHSVHAEVSGLAPDRHYFYRFIAGDAVSPTGRTRTFPLSTATPARLRLAYASCQQWGNGYYSAYRHMLEENLDVVMFLGDYMYEYPSSRPADVRPTTGGWITTLEGYRSRYALHKSDLNLQAVHAAFPWLVTWDDHEVQNDYAGTQEGESGKPMANFMARRFAAYQAYYEHMPV
;
A
#
# COMPACT_ATOMS: atom_id res chain seq x y z
N MET A 1 16.36 -12.38 10.35
CA MET A 1 16.16 -12.58 8.90
C MET A 1 16.50 -11.27 8.20
N GLN A 2 17.44 -11.30 7.26
CA GLN A 2 17.82 -10.08 6.53
C GLN A 2 16.73 -9.75 5.48
N ARG A 3 16.44 -8.45 5.28
CA ARG A 3 15.49 -7.91 4.29
C ARG A 3 15.51 -8.63 2.92
N ARG A 4 16.68 -9.07 2.48
CA ARG A 4 16.89 -9.78 1.21
C ARG A 4 16.25 -11.16 1.11
N GLN A 5 16.00 -11.86 2.20
CA GLN A 5 15.47 -13.23 2.17
C GLN A 5 13.94 -13.29 2.04
N LEU A 6 13.22 -12.28 2.50
CA LEU A 6 11.77 -12.17 2.27
C LEU A 6 11.46 -11.75 0.81
N LEU A 7 12.34 -10.97 0.20
CA LEU A 7 12.20 -10.49 -1.18
C LEU A 7 12.68 -11.50 -2.23
N GLN A 8 13.56 -12.45 -1.87
CA GLN A 8 14.07 -13.46 -2.81
C GLN A 8 13.06 -14.55 -3.20
N LEU A 9 11.92 -14.65 -2.53
CA LEU A 9 10.84 -15.55 -2.93
C LEU A 9 10.01 -15.02 -4.11
N VAL A 10 10.25 -13.78 -4.57
CA VAL A 10 9.49 -13.14 -5.66
C VAL A 10 10.35 -12.82 -6.89
N ALA A 11 11.68 -12.93 -6.81
CA ALA A 11 12.59 -12.65 -7.94
C ALA A 11 12.76 -13.88 -8.85
N GLY A 12 11.75 -14.15 -9.66
CA GLY A 12 11.78 -15.21 -10.68
C GLY A 12 11.32 -14.72 -12.05
N SER A 13 12.29 -14.46 -12.92
CA SER A 13 12.20 -14.48 -14.39
C SER A 13 11.62 -13.26 -15.12
N ALA A 14 12.50 -12.36 -15.54
CA ALA A 14 12.35 -11.63 -16.79
C ALA A 14 12.56 -12.61 -17.97
N GLY A 15 11.58 -13.44 -18.25
CA GLY A 15 11.48 -14.26 -19.44
C GLY A 15 10.36 -13.70 -20.31
N LEU A 16 10.69 -13.20 -21.51
CA LEU A 16 9.72 -13.00 -22.58
C LEU A 16 9.16 -14.39 -22.98
N LEU A 17 8.17 -14.86 -22.24
CA LEU A 17 7.37 -16.01 -22.63
C LEU A 17 6.28 -15.50 -23.57
N ALA A 18 6.33 -15.94 -24.82
CA ALA A 18 5.17 -15.96 -25.70
C ALA A 18 4.03 -16.65 -24.94
N LEU A 19 3.07 -15.88 -24.44
CA LEU A 19 1.90 -16.41 -23.74
C LEU A 19 1.13 -17.29 -24.72
N PRO A 20 0.90 -18.57 -24.40
CA PRO A 20 -0.06 -19.37 -25.16
C PRO A 20 -1.40 -18.62 -25.09
N LYS A 21 -2.15 -18.61 -26.22
CA LYS A 21 -3.55 -18.19 -26.25
C LYS A 21 -4.41 -19.21 -25.50
N LEU A 22 -4.18 -19.37 -24.21
CA LEU A 22 -5.15 -19.97 -23.32
C LEU A 22 -6.29 -18.97 -23.21
N GLY A 23 -7.49 -19.41 -23.52
CA GLY A 23 -8.71 -18.63 -23.36
C GLY A 23 -8.92 -18.29 -21.88
N TRP A 24 -8.25 -17.27 -21.41
CA TRP A 24 -8.48 -16.70 -20.10
C TRP A 24 -9.86 -16.03 -20.19
N THR A 25 -10.86 -16.66 -19.59
CA THR A 25 -12.09 -15.94 -19.31
C THR A 25 -11.68 -14.72 -18.48
N ARG A 26 -11.84 -13.54 -19.05
CA ARG A 26 -11.49 -12.28 -18.39
C ARG A 26 -12.31 -12.21 -17.11
N GLN A 27 -11.62 -12.17 -15.94
CA GLN A 27 -12.30 -12.04 -14.66
C GLN A 27 -13.22 -10.83 -14.70
N THR A 28 -14.49 -11.05 -14.36
CA THR A 28 -15.49 -9.98 -14.24
C THR A 28 -15.78 -9.75 -12.78
N TRP A 29 -15.76 -8.49 -12.37
CA TRP A 29 -15.96 -8.09 -10.99
C TRP A 29 -17.38 -7.56 -10.76
N ALA A 30 -17.98 -7.90 -9.62
CA ALA A 30 -19.26 -7.33 -9.18
C ALA A 30 -19.17 -5.86 -8.73
N GLY A 31 -17.97 -5.29 -8.68
CA GLY A 31 -17.69 -3.93 -8.25
C GLY A 31 -16.24 -3.54 -8.53
N ASN A 32 -15.78 -2.44 -7.93
CA ASN A 32 -14.38 -2.01 -8.09
C ASN A 32 -13.44 -2.79 -7.16
N PRO A 33 -12.59 -3.73 -7.67
CA PRO A 33 -11.68 -4.49 -6.83
C PRO A 33 -10.56 -3.64 -6.22
N PHE A 34 -10.35 -2.42 -6.68
CA PHE A 34 -9.35 -1.47 -6.17
C PHE A 34 -9.91 -0.52 -5.11
N SER A 35 -10.90 -0.96 -4.32
CA SER A 35 -11.62 -0.13 -3.33
C SER A 35 -10.75 0.38 -2.18
N MET A 36 -9.57 -0.20 -1.96
CA MET A 36 -8.57 0.29 -1.00
C MET A 36 -7.59 1.30 -1.61
N GLY A 37 -7.84 1.72 -2.85
CA GLY A 37 -7.00 2.70 -3.55
C GLY A 37 -5.72 2.11 -4.14
N ILE A 38 -4.88 3.02 -4.59
CA ILE A 38 -3.56 2.76 -5.16
C ILE A 38 -2.54 3.68 -4.50
N ALA A 39 -1.29 3.28 -4.47
CA ALA A 39 -0.22 4.08 -3.90
C ALA A 39 1.09 3.88 -4.67
N SER A 40 2.02 4.80 -4.50
CA SER A 40 3.41 4.64 -4.89
C SER A 40 4.32 5.04 -3.74
N GLY A 41 5.50 4.43 -3.66
CA GLY A 41 6.44 4.74 -2.60
C GLY A 41 7.88 4.33 -2.92
N SER A 42 8.73 4.50 -1.91
CA SER A 42 10.17 4.19 -1.98
C SER A 42 10.86 4.74 -3.24
N PRO A 43 10.60 5.99 -3.66
CA PRO A 43 11.21 6.53 -4.87
C PRO A 43 12.72 6.66 -4.72
N THR A 44 13.44 6.25 -5.75
CA THR A 44 14.86 6.56 -5.97
C THR A 44 15.01 7.44 -7.20
N SER A 45 16.23 7.66 -7.67
CA SER A 45 16.47 8.40 -8.92
C SER A 45 16.01 7.63 -10.18
N ASP A 46 15.86 6.31 -10.09
CA ASP A 46 15.56 5.45 -11.24
C ASP A 46 14.55 4.35 -10.97
N SER A 47 13.95 4.31 -9.77
CA SER A 47 13.00 3.29 -9.38
C SER A 47 11.93 3.79 -8.41
N LEU A 48 10.86 3.04 -8.28
CA LEU A 48 9.78 3.23 -7.30
C LEU A 48 8.97 1.94 -7.15
N VAL A 49 8.16 1.87 -6.11
CA VAL A 49 7.21 0.79 -5.87
C VAL A 49 5.79 1.31 -6.15
N LEU A 50 5.01 0.55 -6.93
CA LEU A 50 3.57 0.77 -7.09
C LEU A 50 2.82 -0.26 -6.26
N TRP A 51 1.77 0.18 -5.58
CA TRP A 51 0.99 -0.64 -4.66
C TRP A 51 -0.50 -0.56 -4.94
N THR A 52 -1.17 -1.69 -4.78
CA THR A 52 -2.62 -1.81 -4.58
C THR A 52 -2.94 -3.09 -3.81
N ARG A 53 -4.19 -3.26 -3.41
CA ARG A 53 -4.72 -4.50 -2.85
C ARG A 53 -6.11 -4.75 -3.41
N LEU A 54 -6.38 -5.98 -3.83
CA LEU A 54 -7.72 -6.35 -4.28
C LEU A 54 -8.67 -6.48 -3.08
N SER A 55 -9.91 -6.01 -3.27
CA SER A 55 -10.96 -6.03 -2.23
C SER A 55 -11.23 -7.45 -1.74
N PRO A 56 -11.12 -7.74 -0.43
CA PRO A 56 -11.41 -9.06 0.11
C PRO A 56 -12.81 -9.56 -0.22
N ASP A 57 -13.82 -8.70 -0.08
CA ASP A 57 -15.22 -9.05 -0.33
C ASP A 57 -15.46 -9.45 -1.80
N LEU A 58 -14.78 -8.77 -2.74
CA LEU A 58 -14.91 -9.08 -4.16
C LEU A 58 -14.08 -10.31 -4.56
N ILE A 59 -12.96 -10.54 -3.91
CA ILE A 59 -12.18 -11.78 -4.05
C ILE A 59 -13.01 -12.97 -3.56
N GLU A 60 -13.67 -12.86 -2.41
CA GLU A 60 -14.56 -13.89 -1.87
C GLU A 60 -15.76 -14.13 -2.80
N ALA A 61 -16.45 -13.06 -3.19
CA ALA A 61 -17.60 -13.14 -4.10
C ALA A 61 -17.26 -13.75 -5.46
N ALA A 62 -16.02 -13.60 -5.93
CA ALA A 62 -15.51 -14.19 -7.16
C ALA A 62 -15.00 -15.65 -6.98
N GLY A 63 -14.99 -16.20 -5.76
CA GLY A 63 -14.44 -17.53 -5.46
C GLY A 63 -12.91 -17.61 -5.59
N LEU A 64 -12.21 -16.49 -5.47
CA LEU A 64 -10.76 -16.38 -5.67
C LEU A 64 -9.94 -16.35 -4.38
N THR A 65 -10.54 -16.59 -3.22
CA THR A 65 -9.91 -16.50 -1.90
C THR A 65 -8.61 -17.29 -1.78
N HIS A 66 -8.51 -18.43 -2.47
CA HIS A 66 -7.34 -19.31 -2.45
C HIS A 66 -6.59 -19.34 -3.80
N GLN A 67 -6.85 -18.40 -4.67
CA GLN A 67 -6.27 -18.37 -6.02
C GLN A 67 -5.49 -17.08 -6.25
N SER A 68 -4.30 -17.18 -6.85
CA SER A 68 -3.55 -16.02 -7.31
C SER A 68 -4.31 -15.33 -8.44
N THR A 69 -4.38 -14.01 -8.37
CA THR A 69 -5.08 -13.20 -9.37
C THR A 69 -4.09 -12.32 -10.11
N PRO A 70 -4.00 -12.42 -11.46
CA PRO A 70 -3.09 -11.58 -12.23
C PRO A 70 -3.57 -10.13 -12.25
N VAL A 71 -2.67 -9.22 -11.90
CA VAL A 71 -2.89 -7.78 -11.96
C VAL A 71 -1.84 -7.15 -12.87
N VAL A 72 -2.29 -6.53 -13.94
CA VAL A 72 -1.43 -5.75 -14.84
C VAL A 72 -1.22 -4.38 -14.22
N TRP A 73 0.00 -3.89 -14.23
CA TRP A 73 0.32 -2.50 -13.92
C TRP A 73 0.88 -1.78 -15.15
N GLN A 74 0.61 -0.51 -15.26
CA GLN A 74 1.10 0.37 -16.30
C GLN A 74 1.65 1.65 -15.69
N LEU A 75 2.82 2.08 -16.17
CA LEU A 75 3.42 3.37 -15.89
C LEU A 75 3.56 4.14 -17.20
N ALA A 76 3.17 5.41 -17.23
CA ALA A 76 3.14 6.21 -18.44
C ALA A 76 3.71 7.62 -18.22
N HIS A 77 4.13 8.25 -19.31
CA HIS A 77 4.58 9.64 -19.31
C HIS A 77 3.42 10.65 -19.33
N ASP A 78 2.20 10.20 -19.58
CA ASP A 78 1.01 11.03 -19.67
C ASP A 78 -0.21 10.33 -19.07
N GLU A 79 -1.14 11.12 -18.58
CA GLU A 79 -2.35 10.65 -17.88
C GLU A 79 -3.30 9.83 -18.78
N LYS A 80 -3.21 10.00 -20.10
CA LYS A 80 -4.00 9.23 -21.07
C LYS A 80 -3.40 7.87 -21.40
N PHE A 81 -2.21 7.56 -20.85
CA PHE A 81 -1.46 6.34 -21.14
C PHE A 81 -1.14 6.15 -22.61
N SER A 82 -0.97 7.24 -23.38
CA SER A 82 -0.62 7.18 -24.80
C SER A 82 0.85 6.80 -25.01
N ARG A 83 1.74 7.10 -24.04
CA ARG A 83 3.16 6.74 -24.04
C ARG A 83 3.53 6.01 -22.77
N LEU A 84 3.53 4.68 -22.82
CA LEU A 84 3.95 3.87 -21.69
C LEU A 84 5.46 4.01 -21.47
N ALA A 85 5.85 4.19 -20.20
CA ALA A 85 7.23 4.12 -19.73
C ALA A 85 7.59 2.67 -19.37
N ALA A 86 6.66 1.97 -18.68
CA ALA A 86 6.83 0.57 -18.28
C ALA A 86 5.46 -0.10 -18.10
N LYS A 87 5.44 -1.42 -18.14
CA LYS A 87 4.29 -2.25 -17.79
C LYS A 87 4.73 -3.63 -17.34
N GLY A 88 3.90 -4.30 -16.56
CA GLY A 88 4.16 -5.68 -16.15
C GLY A 88 2.92 -6.33 -15.56
N ILE A 89 3.09 -7.54 -15.07
CA ILE A 89 2.05 -8.33 -14.39
C ILE A 89 2.63 -8.81 -13.08
N VAL A 90 1.84 -8.68 -12.00
CA VAL A 90 2.12 -9.23 -10.69
C VAL A 90 0.96 -10.13 -10.29
N GLN A 91 1.26 -11.26 -9.66
CA GLN A 91 0.23 -12.12 -9.08
C GLN A 91 -0.14 -11.58 -7.70
N ALA A 92 -1.42 -11.25 -7.53
CA ALA A 92 -1.98 -10.92 -6.21
C ALA A 92 -2.21 -12.23 -5.46
N GLU A 93 -1.29 -12.56 -4.55
CA GLU A 93 -1.24 -13.86 -3.86
C GLU A 93 -2.16 -13.88 -2.63
N PRO A 94 -2.94 -14.96 -2.42
CA PRO A 94 -3.77 -15.13 -1.23
C PRO A 94 -2.98 -15.02 0.09
N ALA A 95 -1.78 -15.60 0.12
CA ALA A 95 -0.89 -15.57 1.29
C ALA A 95 -0.52 -14.13 1.71
N LEU A 96 -0.53 -13.18 0.76
CA LEU A 96 -0.24 -11.76 0.96
C LEU A 96 -1.51 -10.91 0.92
N ALA A 97 -2.66 -11.48 1.28
CA ALA A 97 -3.97 -10.81 1.28
C ALA A 97 -4.35 -10.15 -0.07
N HIS A 98 -3.90 -10.75 -1.18
CA HIS A 98 -4.06 -10.20 -2.54
C HIS A 98 -3.51 -8.78 -2.71
N SER A 99 -2.48 -8.41 -1.97
CA SER A 99 -1.72 -7.18 -2.19
C SER A 99 -0.80 -7.33 -3.40
N VAL A 100 -0.52 -6.22 -4.05
CA VAL A 100 0.32 -6.11 -5.24
C VAL A 100 1.41 -5.08 -4.97
N HIS A 101 2.65 -5.49 -5.14
CA HIS A 101 3.81 -4.61 -5.14
C HIS A 101 4.52 -4.77 -6.47
N ALA A 102 4.58 -3.72 -7.24
CA ALA A 102 5.31 -3.69 -8.50
C ALA A 102 6.54 -2.79 -8.36
N GLU A 103 7.72 -3.40 -8.28
CA GLU A 103 8.99 -2.69 -8.32
C GLU A 103 9.28 -2.28 -9.76
N VAL A 104 9.38 -0.99 -10.01
CA VAL A 104 9.64 -0.42 -11.33
C VAL A 104 10.99 0.26 -11.33
N SER A 105 11.89 -0.17 -12.20
CA SER A 105 13.26 0.35 -12.32
C SER A 105 13.58 0.79 -13.75
N GLY A 106 14.75 1.43 -13.94
CA GLY A 106 15.18 1.93 -15.23
C GLY A 106 14.45 3.21 -15.66
N LEU A 107 13.93 3.95 -14.73
CA LEU A 107 13.20 5.20 -14.96
C LEU A 107 14.18 6.38 -15.08
N ALA A 108 13.75 7.44 -15.77
CA ALA A 108 14.52 8.69 -15.81
C ALA A 108 14.40 9.43 -14.45
N PRO A 109 15.49 10.05 -13.96
CA PRO A 109 15.49 10.80 -12.71
C PRO A 109 14.69 12.09 -12.82
N ASP A 110 14.23 12.57 -11.66
CA ASP A 110 13.49 13.84 -11.51
C ASP A 110 12.30 13.98 -12.47
N ARG A 111 11.54 12.89 -12.62
CA ARG A 111 10.45 12.82 -13.59
C ARG A 111 9.14 12.37 -12.98
N HIS A 112 8.05 13.05 -13.35
CA HIS A 112 6.69 12.61 -13.07
C HIS A 112 6.25 11.49 -14.02
N TYR A 113 5.45 10.57 -13.46
CA TYR A 113 4.79 9.48 -14.17
C TYR A 113 3.36 9.33 -13.69
N PHE A 114 2.51 8.71 -14.52
CA PHE A 114 1.16 8.29 -14.20
C PHE A 114 1.10 6.78 -14.16
N TYR A 115 0.33 6.22 -13.24
CA TYR A 115 0.24 4.77 -13.09
C TYR A 115 -1.19 4.31 -12.83
N ARG A 116 -1.47 3.06 -13.18
CA ARG A 116 -2.74 2.39 -12.90
C ARG A 116 -2.55 0.89 -12.85
N PHE A 117 -3.58 0.20 -12.31
CA PHE A 117 -3.68 -1.25 -12.27
C PHE A 117 -4.90 -1.72 -13.04
N ILE A 118 -4.82 -2.95 -13.57
CA ILE A 118 -5.89 -3.60 -14.32
C ILE A 118 -6.00 -5.03 -13.82
N ALA A 119 -7.17 -5.42 -13.33
CA ALA A 119 -7.49 -6.79 -12.92
C ALA A 119 -8.76 -7.24 -13.66
N GLY A 120 -8.66 -8.25 -14.53
CA GLY A 120 -9.80 -8.65 -15.35
C GLY A 120 -10.36 -7.48 -16.16
N ASP A 121 -11.65 -7.17 -15.97
CA ASP A 121 -12.35 -6.07 -16.65
C ASP A 121 -12.25 -4.72 -15.90
N ALA A 122 -11.75 -4.72 -14.68
CA ALA A 122 -11.63 -3.52 -13.85
C ALA A 122 -10.31 -2.78 -14.08
N VAL A 123 -10.38 -1.44 -14.04
CA VAL A 123 -9.23 -0.52 -14.09
C VAL A 123 -9.28 0.36 -12.84
N SER A 124 -8.15 0.49 -12.15
CA SER A 124 -8.03 1.39 -11.00
C SER A 124 -8.16 2.87 -11.38
N PRO A 125 -8.34 3.77 -10.42
CA PRO A 125 -8.04 5.18 -10.63
C PRO A 125 -6.62 5.37 -11.20
N THR A 126 -6.38 6.53 -11.83
CA THR A 126 -5.03 6.92 -12.25
C THR A 126 -4.32 7.60 -11.08
N GLY A 127 -3.13 7.11 -10.74
CA GLY A 127 -2.23 7.76 -9.80
C GLY A 127 -1.13 8.55 -10.50
N ARG A 128 -0.51 9.45 -9.77
CA ARG A 128 0.67 10.22 -10.17
C ARG A 128 1.81 9.94 -9.20
N THR A 129 3.00 9.77 -9.72
CA THR A 129 4.21 9.55 -8.92
C THR A 129 5.40 10.27 -9.54
N ARG A 130 6.56 10.24 -8.88
CA ARG A 130 7.81 10.75 -9.46
C ARG A 130 9.01 10.00 -8.92
N THR A 131 10.08 9.98 -9.73
CA THR A 131 11.43 9.61 -9.29
C THR A 131 12.10 10.81 -8.65
N PHE A 132 13.08 10.54 -7.78
CA PHE A 132 13.93 11.58 -7.21
C PHE A 132 14.99 12.04 -8.22
N PRO A 133 15.55 13.25 -8.03
CA PRO A 133 16.72 13.68 -8.78
C PRO A 133 17.93 12.79 -8.48
N LEU A 134 18.94 12.81 -9.35
CA LEU A 134 20.21 12.18 -9.07
C LEU A 134 20.83 12.76 -7.79
N SER A 135 21.58 11.95 -7.04
CA SER A 135 22.28 12.40 -5.82
C SER A 135 23.30 13.51 -6.07
N THR A 136 23.76 13.65 -7.30
CA THR A 136 24.66 14.72 -7.75
C THR A 136 23.95 15.98 -8.22
N ALA A 137 22.62 15.95 -8.36
CA ALA A 137 21.85 17.11 -8.78
C ALA A 137 21.58 18.04 -7.59
N THR A 138 21.45 19.33 -7.90
CA THR A 138 21.04 20.35 -6.93
C THR A 138 19.67 20.86 -7.34
N PRO A 139 18.57 20.25 -6.87
CA PRO A 139 17.23 20.73 -7.21
C PRO A 139 16.99 22.11 -6.61
N ALA A 140 16.34 22.98 -7.36
CA ALA A 140 16.06 24.33 -6.90
C ALA A 140 15.02 24.38 -5.76
N ARG A 141 14.23 23.31 -5.61
CA ARG A 141 13.15 23.20 -4.61
C ARG A 141 12.80 21.74 -4.32
N LEU A 142 12.46 21.48 -3.08
CA LEU A 142 11.76 20.28 -2.63
C LEU A 142 10.51 20.70 -1.85
N ARG A 143 9.35 20.17 -2.22
CA ARG A 143 8.09 20.30 -1.46
C ARG A 143 7.74 18.96 -0.85
N LEU A 144 7.76 18.91 0.45
CA LEU A 144 7.37 17.71 1.21
C LEU A 144 6.28 18.05 2.21
N ALA A 145 5.40 17.10 2.45
CA ALA A 145 4.55 17.08 3.63
C ALA A 145 4.93 15.87 4.48
N TYR A 146 4.68 15.96 5.78
CA TYR A 146 4.80 14.82 6.66
C TYR A 146 3.55 14.69 7.54
N ALA A 147 3.27 13.46 7.96
CA ALA A 147 2.18 13.14 8.85
C ALA A 147 2.57 11.94 9.73
N SER A 148 1.89 11.80 10.86
CA SER A 148 1.98 10.66 11.77
C SER A 148 0.71 10.56 12.59
N CYS A 149 0.54 9.48 13.37
CA CYS A 149 -0.47 9.37 14.42
C CYS A 149 -1.89 9.60 13.92
N GLN A 150 -2.25 8.97 12.79
CA GLN A 150 -3.56 9.12 12.17
C GLN A 150 -4.62 8.19 12.75
N GLN A 151 -4.97 8.40 14.04
CA GLN A 151 -5.98 7.58 14.68
C GLN A 151 -7.35 7.75 14.02
N TRP A 152 -7.98 6.62 13.62
CA TRP A 152 -9.25 6.57 12.91
C TRP A 152 -10.38 7.28 13.66
N GLY A 153 -10.49 7.09 14.97
CA GLY A 153 -11.54 7.65 15.80
C GLY A 153 -11.54 9.17 15.89
N ASN A 154 -10.40 9.82 15.69
CA ASN A 154 -10.24 11.24 15.98
C ASN A 154 -10.79 12.18 14.88
N GLY A 155 -11.09 11.68 13.67
CA GLY A 155 -11.59 12.54 12.59
C GLY A 155 -11.62 11.91 11.21
N TYR A 156 -11.92 12.69 10.19
CA TYR A 156 -12.11 12.28 8.79
C TYR A 156 -10.90 12.56 7.89
N TYR A 157 -9.70 12.64 8.41
CA TYR A 157 -8.47 12.84 7.66
C TYR A 157 -8.48 14.03 6.67
N SER A 158 -9.23 15.10 7.01
CA SER A 158 -9.42 16.27 6.14
C SER A 158 -8.11 16.98 5.78
N ALA A 159 -7.06 16.85 6.60
CA ALA A 159 -5.74 17.41 6.32
C ALA A 159 -5.16 16.89 4.99
N TYR A 160 -5.43 15.63 4.62
CA TYR A 160 -4.94 15.07 3.35
C TYR A 160 -5.56 15.75 2.13
N ARG A 161 -6.81 16.24 2.23
CA ARG A 161 -7.42 17.00 1.15
C ARG A 161 -6.66 18.31 0.87
N HIS A 162 -6.16 18.96 1.92
CA HIS A 162 -5.34 20.17 1.75
C HIS A 162 -3.95 19.84 1.19
N MET A 163 -3.36 18.70 1.51
CA MET A 163 -2.10 18.26 0.90
C MET A 163 -2.18 18.15 -0.64
N LEU A 164 -3.35 17.81 -1.19
CA LEU A 164 -3.53 17.70 -2.65
C LEU A 164 -3.36 19.05 -3.37
N GLU A 165 -3.59 20.17 -2.68
CA GLU A 165 -3.47 21.52 -3.22
C GLU A 165 -2.02 22.03 -3.24
N GLU A 166 -1.10 21.35 -2.50
CA GLU A 166 0.27 21.83 -2.25
C GLU A 166 1.29 21.46 -3.33
N ASN A 167 0.92 20.68 -4.34
CA ASN A 167 1.82 20.20 -5.40
C ASN A 167 3.13 19.60 -4.85
N LEU A 168 3.00 18.62 -3.98
CA LEU A 168 4.12 18.00 -3.27
C LEU A 168 4.99 17.14 -4.19
N ASP A 169 6.26 17.01 -3.81
CA ASP A 169 7.21 16.09 -4.41
C ASP A 169 7.16 14.70 -3.72
N VAL A 170 6.89 14.69 -2.41
CA VAL A 170 6.86 13.47 -1.58
C VAL A 170 6.05 13.71 -0.32
N VAL A 171 5.41 12.65 0.17
CA VAL A 171 4.80 12.60 1.51
C VAL A 171 5.63 11.67 2.39
N MET A 172 5.99 12.10 3.59
CA MET A 172 6.66 11.29 4.60
C MET A 172 5.66 10.91 5.68
N PHE A 173 5.53 9.62 5.97
CA PHE A 173 4.68 9.13 7.06
C PHE A 173 5.55 8.51 8.15
N LEU A 174 5.48 9.09 9.34
CA LEU A 174 6.45 8.85 10.41
C LEU A 174 5.97 7.84 11.47
N GLY A 175 5.02 6.98 11.09
CA GLY A 175 4.50 5.94 11.96
C GLY A 175 3.13 6.24 12.55
N ASP A 176 2.55 5.27 13.23
CA ASP A 176 1.15 5.27 13.69
C ASP A 176 0.15 5.45 12.55
N TYR A 177 0.38 4.70 11.47
CA TYR A 177 -0.56 4.67 10.36
C TYR A 177 -1.90 4.05 10.75
N MET A 178 -1.89 3.13 11.69
CA MET A 178 -3.07 2.51 12.27
C MET A 178 -2.86 2.28 13.77
N TYR A 179 -3.93 2.03 14.51
CA TYR A 179 -3.90 1.75 15.95
C TYR A 179 -4.52 0.39 16.22
N GLU A 180 -3.85 -0.43 17.04
CA GLU A 180 -4.22 -1.82 17.33
C GLU A 180 -5.36 -1.94 18.33
N TYR A 181 -5.68 -0.87 19.06
CA TYR A 181 -6.79 -0.84 20.01
C TYR A 181 -8.08 -0.30 19.38
N PRO A 182 -9.25 -0.62 19.96
CA PRO A 182 -10.51 -0.13 19.46
C PRO A 182 -10.69 1.37 19.73
N SER A 183 -11.23 2.09 18.76
CA SER A 183 -11.68 3.46 18.91
C SER A 183 -13.18 3.44 19.17
N SER A 184 -13.57 3.56 20.43
CA SER A 184 -14.97 3.42 20.86
C SER A 184 -15.36 4.37 22.00
N ARG A 185 -14.56 5.43 22.22
CA ARG A 185 -14.86 6.46 23.22
C ARG A 185 -16.04 7.30 22.75
N PRO A 186 -16.86 7.86 23.67
CA PRO A 186 -18.01 8.72 23.30
C PRO A 186 -17.64 9.91 22.41
N ALA A 187 -16.38 10.38 22.47
CA ALA A 187 -15.87 11.49 21.68
C ALA A 187 -15.35 11.06 20.29
N ASP A 188 -15.30 9.77 19.98
CA ASP A 188 -14.77 9.29 18.71
C ASP A 188 -15.77 9.58 17.57
N VAL A 189 -15.26 10.24 16.53
CA VAL A 189 -16.06 10.63 15.35
C VAL A 189 -16.37 9.42 14.47
N ARG A 190 -15.39 8.48 14.37
CA ARG A 190 -15.51 7.24 13.60
C ARG A 190 -15.10 6.06 14.49
N PRO A 191 -16.05 5.39 15.17
CA PRO A 191 -15.67 4.24 15.98
C PRO A 191 -15.15 3.09 15.10
N THR A 192 -14.22 2.31 15.64
CA THR A 192 -13.80 1.05 15.05
C THR A 192 -14.65 -0.09 15.60
N THR A 193 -14.92 -1.09 14.78
CA THR A 193 -15.50 -2.36 15.25
C THR A 193 -14.40 -3.29 15.75
N GLY A 194 -14.76 -4.23 16.62
CA GLY A 194 -13.85 -5.24 17.17
C GLY A 194 -13.07 -4.74 18.40
N GLY A 195 -12.24 -5.63 18.92
CA GLY A 195 -11.39 -5.40 20.09
C GLY A 195 -9.94 -5.04 19.74
N TRP A 196 -9.04 -5.36 20.68
CA TRP A 196 -7.60 -5.31 20.48
C TRP A 196 -7.16 -6.28 19.38
N ILE A 197 -6.28 -5.83 18.51
CA ILE A 197 -5.77 -6.61 17.40
C ILE A 197 -4.55 -7.40 17.87
N THR A 198 -4.57 -8.72 17.60
CA THR A 198 -3.50 -9.64 17.98
C THR A 198 -3.16 -10.65 16.88
N THR A 199 -3.93 -10.67 15.80
CA THR A 199 -3.81 -11.65 14.72
C THR A 199 -3.52 -10.95 13.39
N LEU A 200 -2.95 -11.70 12.44
CA LEU A 200 -2.69 -11.21 11.09
C LEU A 200 -3.97 -10.66 10.43
N GLU A 201 -5.08 -11.40 10.53
CA GLU A 201 -6.36 -10.98 9.97
C GLU A 201 -6.87 -9.68 10.62
N GLY A 202 -6.70 -9.54 11.93
CA GLY A 202 -7.05 -8.31 12.64
C GLY A 202 -6.25 -7.09 12.13
N TYR A 203 -4.94 -7.24 11.94
CA TYR A 203 -4.09 -6.20 11.37
C TYR A 203 -4.49 -5.86 9.93
N ARG A 204 -4.70 -6.89 9.08
CA ARG A 204 -5.16 -6.71 7.70
C ARG A 204 -6.48 -5.95 7.61
N SER A 205 -7.43 -6.28 8.46
CA SER A 205 -8.73 -5.62 8.54
C SER A 205 -8.60 -4.15 9.00
N ARG A 206 -7.70 -3.88 9.95
CA ARG A 206 -7.46 -2.52 10.42
C ARG A 206 -6.78 -1.65 9.36
N TYR A 207 -5.80 -2.17 8.64
CA TYR A 207 -5.23 -1.46 7.47
C TYR A 207 -6.27 -1.21 6.39
N ALA A 208 -7.11 -2.19 6.07
CA ALA A 208 -8.19 -2.04 5.11
C ALA A 208 -9.17 -0.92 5.52
N LEU A 209 -9.51 -0.84 6.81
CA LEU A 209 -10.33 0.25 7.36
C LEU A 209 -9.70 1.63 7.11
N HIS A 210 -8.40 1.81 7.46
CA HIS A 210 -7.73 3.10 7.24
C HIS A 210 -7.62 3.42 5.74
N LYS A 211 -7.27 2.43 4.93
CA LYS A 211 -7.19 2.55 3.46
C LYS A 211 -8.55 2.81 2.78
N SER A 212 -9.68 2.65 3.47
CA SER A 212 -11.01 2.99 2.95
C SER A 212 -11.31 4.50 2.98
N ASP A 213 -10.51 5.31 3.69
CA ASP A 213 -10.71 6.77 3.73
C ASP A 213 -10.35 7.41 2.38
N LEU A 214 -11.31 8.10 1.78
CA LEU A 214 -11.16 8.66 0.43
C LEU A 214 -10.12 9.79 0.34
N ASN A 215 -9.95 10.58 1.40
CA ASN A 215 -8.92 11.64 1.42
C ASN A 215 -7.51 11.02 1.48
N LEU A 216 -7.36 9.95 2.28
CA LEU A 216 -6.11 9.21 2.35
C LEU A 216 -5.79 8.49 1.03
N GLN A 217 -6.79 7.88 0.38
CA GLN A 217 -6.60 7.27 -0.94
C GLN A 217 -6.16 8.30 -1.98
N ALA A 218 -6.78 9.48 -2.00
CA ALA A 218 -6.46 10.52 -2.96
C ALA A 218 -5.01 11.00 -2.83
N VAL A 219 -4.52 11.23 -1.62
CA VAL A 219 -3.13 11.67 -1.42
C VAL A 219 -2.13 10.55 -1.69
N HIS A 220 -2.47 9.28 -1.39
CA HIS A 220 -1.66 8.13 -1.78
C HIS A 220 -1.54 7.99 -3.30
N ALA A 221 -2.63 8.24 -4.02
CA ALA A 221 -2.64 8.19 -5.48
C ALA A 221 -1.85 9.35 -6.12
N ALA A 222 -1.83 10.53 -5.47
CA ALA A 222 -1.29 11.76 -6.04
C ALA A 222 0.23 11.92 -5.90
N PHE A 223 0.83 11.33 -4.86
CA PHE A 223 2.25 11.54 -4.52
C PHE A 223 2.94 10.24 -4.12
N PRO A 224 4.26 10.10 -4.35
CA PRO A 224 5.02 9.01 -3.76
C PRO A 224 5.20 9.20 -2.26
N TRP A 225 5.21 8.08 -1.52
CA TRP A 225 5.34 8.08 -0.07
C TRP A 225 6.67 7.45 0.39
N LEU A 226 7.26 8.05 1.42
CA LEU A 226 8.26 7.42 2.27
C LEU A 226 7.57 7.10 3.59
N VAL A 227 7.57 5.84 3.98
CA VAL A 227 6.84 5.39 5.17
C VAL A 227 7.77 4.67 6.13
N THR A 228 7.55 4.86 7.40
CA THR A 228 8.10 4.05 8.48
C THR A 228 6.99 3.63 9.43
N TRP A 229 7.24 2.64 10.26
CA TRP A 229 6.37 2.32 11.38
C TRP A 229 6.89 2.99 12.66
N ASP A 230 6.00 3.17 13.63
CA ASP A 230 6.32 3.43 15.02
C ASP A 230 5.87 2.21 15.85
N ASP A 231 5.25 2.38 16.98
CA ASP A 231 4.89 1.28 17.88
C ASP A 231 3.47 0.75 17.61
N HIS A 232 2.50 1.60 17.31
CA HIS A 232 1.10 1.20 17.13
C HIS A 232 0.83 0.29 15.92
N GLU A 233 1.73 0.24 14.95
CA GLU A 233 1.66 -0.76 13.90
C GLU A 233 1.78 -2.19 14.46
N VAL A 234 2.29 -2.34 15.68
CA VAL A 234 2.39 -3.60 16.42
C VAL A 234 1.61 -3.51 17.74
N GLN A 235 2.08 -2.71 18.67
CA GLN A 235 1.47 -2.48 19.99
C GLN A 235 2.13 -1.26 20.65
N ASN A 236 1.33 -0.41 21.29
CA ASN A 236 1.79 0.75 22.04
C ASN A 236 2.96 0.41 22.97
N ASP A 237 4.02 1.20 22.86
CA ASP A 237 5.24 1.13 23.69
C ASP A 237 6.00 -0.20 23.64
N TYR A 238 5.83 -1.04 22.60
CA TYR A 238 6.65 -2.23 22.46
C TYR A 238 8.11 -1.88 22.16
N ALA A 239 9.04 -2.66 22.70
CA ALA A 239 10.47 -2.46 22.47
C ALA A 239 11.14 -3.75 21.97
N GLY A 240 11.38 -3.85 20.68
CA GLY A 240 12.03 -5.01 20.06
C GLY A 240 11.26 -6.32 20.30
N THR A 241 11.70 -7.13 21.24
CA THR A 241 11.05 -8.40 21.64
C THR A 241 10.18 -8.28 22.87
N GLN A 242 10.16 -7.09 23.49
CA GLN A 242 9.38 -6.84 24.70
C GLN A 242 8.01 -6.30 24.32
N GLU A 243 6.98 -6.90 24.89
CA GLU A 243 5.62 -6.42 24.81
C GLU A 243 5.47 -5.08 25.53
N GLY A 244 4.66 -4.17 24.95
CA GLY A 244 4.33 -2.91 25.63
C GLY A 244 3.32 -3.13 26.76
N GLU A 245 3.12 -2.13 27.59
CA GLU A 245 2.26 -2.23 28.79
C GLU A 245 0.75 -2.15 28.46
N SER A 246 0.38 -1.77 27.24
CA SER A 246 -1.01 -1.59 26.83
C SER A 246 -1.69 -2.89 26.41
N GLY A 247 -2.92 -3.07 26.85
CA GLY A 247 -3.74 -4.23 26.52
C GLY A 247 -3.55 -5.39 27.50
N LYS A 248 -3.97 -6.58 27.08
CA LYS A 248 -3.76 -7.81 27.85
C LYS A 248 -2.43 -8.46 27.44
N PRO A 249 -1.63 -8.91 28.38
CA PRO A 249 -0.42 -9.67 28.08
C PRO A 249 -0.72 -10.85 27.15
N MET A 250 0.16 -11.08 26.17
CA MET A 250 0.03 -12.18 25.24
C MET A 250 1.05 -13.28 25.50
N ALA A 251 0.61 -14.53 25.46
CA ALA A 251 1.49 -15.67 25.62
C ALA A 251 2.58 -15.77 24.53
N ASN A 252 2.35 -15.16 23.35
CA ASN A 252 3.29 -15.17 22.23
C ASN A 252 3.32 -13.81 21.51
N PHE A 253 3.93 -12.82 22.14
CA PHE A 253 4.11 -11.50 21.56
C PHE A 253 4.87 -11.51 20.23
N MET A 254 5.85 -12.41 20.09
CA MET A 254 6.63 -12.50 18.85
C MET A 254 5.75 -12.91 17.65
N ALA A 255 4.76 -13.81 17.85
CA ALA A 255 3.82 -14.15 16.78
C ALA A 255 2.95 -12.95 16.39
N ARG A 256 2.49 -12.16 17.37
CA ARG A 256 1.78 -10.89 17.13
C ARG A 256 2.63 -9.93 16.31
N ARG A 257 3.89 -9.70 16.71
CA ARG A 257 4.81 -8.80 16.02
C ARG A 257 5.07 -9.24 14.58
N PHE A 258 5.25 -10.54 14.32
CA PHE A 258 5.39 -11.06 12.96
C PHE A 258 4.13 -10.82 12.12
N ALA A 259 2.95 -11.06 12.68
CA ALA A 259 1.67 -10.79 12.02
C ALA A 259 1.51 -9.30 11.68
N ALA A 260 1.86 -8.42 12.62
CA ALA A 260 1.82 -6.97 12.44
C ALA A 260 2.76 -6.50 11.33
N TYR A 261 4.02 -6.96 11.34
CA TYR A 261 4.99 -6.61 10.29
C TYR A 261 4.58 -7.14 8.93
N GLN A 262 4.06 -8.36 8.85
CA GLN A 262 3.54 -8.90 7.60
C GLN A 262 2.42 -8.01 7.08
N ALA A 263 1.43 -7.67 7.89
CA ALA A 263 0.33 -6.79 7.49
C ALA A 263 0.82 -5.39 7.06
N TYR A 264 1.83 -4.83 7.74
CA TYR A 264 2.44 -3.56 7.34
C TYR A 264 3.01 -3.64 5.91
N TYR A 265 3.86 -4.64 5.64
CA TYR A 265 4.46 -4.80 4.31
C TYR A 265 3.43 -5.15 3.23
N GLU A 266 2.34 -5.80 3.57
CA GLU A 266 1.23 -6.05 2.62
C GLU A 266 0.47 -4.77 2.24
N HIS A 267 0.50 -3.72 3.09
CA HIS A 267 -0.34 -2.53 2.90
C HIS A 267 0.43 -1.24 2.60
N MET A 268 1.76 -1.25 2.67
CA MET A 268 2.59 -0.08 2.41
C MET A 268 3.34 -0.20 1.08
N PRO A 269 3.54 0.90 0.35
CA PRO A 269 4.24 0.92 -0.95
C PRO A 269 5.76 0.91 -0.75
N VAL A 270 6.31 -0.16 -0.17
CA VAL A 270 7.74 -0.32 0.19
C VAL A 270 8.36 -1.54 -0.45
#